data_731c3474764b5a6bc3dffccf1db78cf8
#
_entry.id   731c3474764b5a6bc3dffccf1db78cf8
#
_cell.length_a   1.000
_cell.length_b   1.000
_cell.length_c   1.000
_cell.angle_alpha   90.00
_cell.angle_beta   90.00
_cell.angle_gamma   90.00
#
_symmetry.space_group_name_H-M   'P 1'
#
loop_
_entity.id
_entity.type
_entity.pdbx_description
1 polymer ?
#
loop_
_entity_poly.entity_id
_entity_poly.type
_entity_poly.pdbx_seq_one_letter_code
_entity_poly.pdbx_strand_id
1 'polypeptide(L)'
;MKRILVTGGTGYIGSHTCISLLEKGYDVTIVDNLVNSKALVVDRIENLSGKKVKFFEADVCDEDALRKIFAEDEIFAVIHFAGLKAVGESVQIPLRYYENNLISTLSLLKVMAEFKGNNFVFSSSATVYGNPASVPIREDFPLSTTNPYGTTKLMIERILKDYAHANPDFNPIILRYFNPVGAHESGTIGEDPNGIPNNLVPYITQVAVGKLRCLGVFGDDYPTKDGTGVRDYIHVVDLAEGHVAALKKFDDPHCGVKIYNLGTGVGYSVLDIVHAFEKCVGHKIPYEIKPRRAGDIPECYADCSKAYEELGWKAEKTLDDMCADSLRWQRMNPNGFED
;
A
#
# COMPACT_ATOMS: atom_id res chain seq x y z
N MET A 1 11.26 -0.75 -23.97
CA MET A 1 11.33 -1.15 -22.53
C MET A 1 9.98 -1.75 -22.13
N LYS A 2 9.92 -2.63 -21.11
CA LYS A 2 8.64 -3.16 -20.62
C LYS A 2 7.85 -2.02 -19.96
N ARG A 3 6.60 -1.80 -20.38
CA ARG A 3 5.73 -0.74 -19.86
C ARG A 3 4.80 -1.29 -18.80
N ILE A 4 4.74 -0.61 -17.65
CA ILE A 4 3.88 -0.97 -16.51
C ILE A 4 2.75 0.05 -16.39
N LEU A 5 1.51 -0.43 -16.39
CA LEU A 5 0.36 0.38 -16.03
C LEU A 5 0.17 0.36 -14.52
N VAL A 6 0.22 1.52 -13.87
CA VAL A 6 0.05 1.68 -12.44
C VAL A 6 -1.25 2.43 -12.18
N THR A 7 -2.26 1.74 -11.67
CA THR A 7 -3.51 2.39 -11.26
C THR A 7 -3.39 2.88 -9.83
N GLY A 8 -3.91 4.08 -9.54
CA GLY A 8 -3.65 4.71 -8.24
C GLY A 8 -2.20 5.19 -8.09
N GLY A 9 -1.54 5.48 -9.22
CA GLY A 9 -0.10 5.77 -9.26
C GLY A 9 0.29 7.13 -8.69
N THR A 10 -0.64 8.06 -8.46
CA THR A 10 -0.39 9.32 -7.75
C THR A 10 -0.66 9.22 -6.25
N GLY A 11 -1.17 8.06 -5.77
CA GLY A 11 -1.33 7.78 -4.35
C GLY A 11 0.00 7.49 -3.64
N TYR A 12 -0.06 7.33 -2.32
CA TYR A 12 1.12 7.17 -1.45
C TYR A 12 2.04 6.00 -1.89
N ILE A 13 1.52 4.77 -1.94
CA ILE A 13 2.32 3.60 -2.33
C ILE A 13 2.61 3.63 -3.84
N GLY A 14 1.62 4.03 -4.64
CA GLY A 14 1.73 4.08 -6.10
C GLY A 14 2.86 4.99 -6.58
N SER A 15 2.98 6.19 -6.00
CA SER A 15 4.02 7.16 -6.39
C SER A 15 5.44 6.65 -6.10
N HIS A 16 5.67 6.06 -4.92
CA HIS A 16 6.95 5.44 -4.58
C HIS A 16 7.27 4.25 -5.51
N THR A 17 6.25 3.44 -5.84
CA THR A 17 6.40 2.33 -6.78
C THR A 17 6.73 2.83 -8.20
N CYS A 18 6.11 3.92 -8.66
CA CYS A 18 6.44 4.53 -9.95
C CYS A 18 7.91 4.97 -10.02
N ILE A 19 8.43 5.59 -8.94
CA ILE A 19 9.85 5.98 -8.87
C ILE A 19 10.74 4.75 -8.97
N SER A 20 10.51 3.72 -8.12
CA SER A 20 11.30 2.48 -8.16
C SER A 20 11.25 1.80 -9.53
N LEU A 21 10.09 1.74 -10.19
CA LEU A 21 9.96 1.20 -11.55
C LEU A 21 10.81 1.96 -12.56
N LEU A 22 10.74 3.28 -12.54
CA LEU A 22 11.51 4.14 -13.44
C LEU A 22 13.02 3.96 -13.22
N GLU A 23 13.48 3.92 -11.98
CA GLU A 23 14.88 3.69 -11.62
C GLU A 23 15.39 2.34 -12.13
N LYS A 24 14.56 1.28 -12.08
CA LYS A 24 14.88 -0.07 -12.58
C LYS A 24 14.72 -0.21 -14.12
N GLY A 25 14.38 0.87 -14.82
CA GLY A 25 14.37 0.90 -16.28
C GLY A 25 13.06 0.49 -16.93
N TYR A 26 11.97 0.44 -16.20
CA TYR A 26 10.64 0.28 -16.77
C TYR A 26 10.11 1.62 -17.30
N ASP A 27 9.22 1.56 -18.30
CA ASP A 27 8.34 2.67 -18.65
C ASP A 27 7.08 2.61 -17.78
N VAL A 28 6.56 3.76 -17.38
CA VAL A 28 5.38 3.84 -16.50
C VAL A 28 4.27 4.63 -17.18
N THR A 29 3.06 4.05 -17.13
CA THR A 29 1.80 4.74 -17.40
C THR A 29 0.99 4.77 -16.12
N ILE A 30 0.55 5.94 -15.68
CA ILE A 30 -0.23 6.17 -14.46
C ILE A 30 -1.69 6.41 -14.85
N VAL A 31 -2.61 5.76 -14.13
CA VAL A 31 -4.05 6.06 -14.15
C VAL A 31 -4.51 6.37 -12.74
N ASP A 32 -5.09 7.53 -12.54
CA ASP A 32 -5.62 7.97 -11.24
C ASP A 32 -6.76 8.95 -11.45
N ASN A 33 -7.82 8.88 -10.65
CA ASN A 33 -8.95 9.81 -10.71
C ASN A 33 -8.80 10.99 -9.74
N LEU A 34 -7.66 11.09 -9.06
CA LEU A 34 -7.26 12.15 -8.13
C LEU A 34 -8.21 12.37 -6.94
N VAL A 35 -9.08 11.39 -6.63
CA VAL A 35 -10.05 11.52 -5.52
C VAL A 35 -9.35 11.60 -4.15
N ASN A 36 -8.18 10.95 -4.00
CA ASN A 36 -7.37 10.92 -2.78
C ASN A 36 -5.89 11.29 -3.02
N SER A 37 -5.60 11.92 -4.14
CA SER A 37 -4.24 12.29 -4.56
C SER A 37 -4.25 13.60 -5.34
N LYS A 38 -3.10 14.03 -5.85
CA LYS A 38 -2.97 15.29 -6.60
C LYS A 38 -2.13 15.07 -7.85
N ALA A 39 -2.47 15.77 -8.94
CA ALA A 39 -1.71 15.70 -10.22
C ALA A 39 -0.25 16.11 -10.06
N LEU A 40 0.07 17.05 -9.15
CA LEU A 40 1.42 17.49 -8.82
C LEU A 40 2.38 16.33 -8.45
N VAL A 41 1.84 15.21 -7.97
CA VAL A 41 2.65 14.00 -7.67
C VAL A 41 3.35 13.48 -8.92
N VAL A 42 2.75 13.63 -10.11
CA VAL A 42 3.36 13.24 -11.39
C VAL A 42 4.65 14.02 -11.63
N ASP A 43 4.61 15.34 -11.47
CA ASP A 43 5.81 16.18 -11.61
C ASP A 43 6.90 15.81 -10.60
N ARG A 44 6.51 15.48 -9.37
CA ARG A 44 7.43 15.02 -8.33
C ARG A 44 8.11 13.69 -8.69
N ILE A 45 7.35 12.72 -9.24
CA ILE A 45 7.87 11.44 -9.74
C ILE A 45 8.88 11.70 -10.88
N GLU A 46 8.52 12.53 -11.85
CA GLU A 46 9.39 12.86 -12.98
C GLU A 46 10.68 13.57 -12.56
N ASN A 47 10.57 14.52 -11.64
CA ASN A 47 11.72 15.26 -11.12
C ASN A 47 12.69 14.36 -10.34
N LEU A 48 12.18 13.41 -9.55
CA LEU A 48 13.02 12.50 -8.78
C LEU A 48 13.67 11.43 -9.65
N SER A 49 12.93 10.85 -10.59
CA SER A 49 13.45 9.80 -11.46
C SER A 49 14.24 10.30 -12.66
N GLY A 50 14.10 11.58 -13.01
CA GLY A 50 14.64 12.15 -14.24
C GLY A 50 14.00 11.62 -15.52
N LYS A 51 12.86 10.96 -15.43
CA LYS A 51 12.15 10.32 -16.56
C LYS A 51 10.72 10.78 -16.65
N LYS A 52 10.17 10.81 -17.87
CA LYS A 52 8.78 11.15 -18.12
C LYS A 52 7.89 9.93 -17.93
N VAL A 53 6.67 10.16 -17.43
CA VAL A 53 5.60 9.17 -17.35
C VAL A 53 4.42 9.59 -18.21
N LYS A 54 3.63 8.63 -18.68
CA LYS A 54 2.31 8.94 -19.22
C LYS A 54 1.32 9.00 -18.07
N PHE A 55 0.51 10.04 -18.01
CA PHE A 55 -0.52 10.20 -16.99
C PHE A 55 -1.90 10.36 -17.63
N PHE A 56 -2.86 9.59 -17.16
CA PHE A 56 -4.27 9.68 -17.53
C PHE A 56 -5.09 9.93 -16.26
N GLU A 57 -5.72 11.10 -16.20
CA GLU A 57 -6.73 11.39 -15.20
C GLU A 57 -8.02 10.68 -15.61
N ALA A 58 -8.26 9.50 -15.03
CA ALA A 58 -9.41 8.65 -15.37
C ALA A 58 -9.79 7.73 -14.20
N ASP A 59 -11.07 7.35 -14.15
CA ASP A 59 -11.54 6.36 -13.19
C ASP A 59 -11.32 4.93 -13.75
N VAL A 60 -10.71 4.08 -12.96
CA VAL A 60 -10.47 2.65 -13.31
C VAL A 60 -11.79 1.87 -13.45
N CYS A 61 -12.90 2.38 -12.92
CA CYS A 61 -14.23 1.81 -13.16
C CYS A 61 -14.76 2.10 -14.56
N ASP A 62 -14.19 3.06 -15.30
CA ASP A 62 -14.57 3.41 -16.68
C ASP A 62 -13.82 2.53 -17.69
N GLU A 63 -14.50 1.48 -18.20
CA GLU A 63 -13.96 0.56 -19.18
C GLU A 63 -13.56 1.24 -20.49
N ASP A 64 -14.28 2.29 -20.94
CA ASP A 64 -13.98 2.99 -22.19
C ASP A 64 -12.72 3.85 -22.07
N ALA A 65 -12.50 4.46 -20.90
CA ALA A 65 -11.25 5.14 -20.59
C ALA A 65 -10.07 4.14 -20.57
N LEU A 66 -10.25 2.99 -19.92
CA LEU A 66 -9.23 1.93 -19.90
C LEU A 66 -8.90 1.41 -21.31
N ARG A 67 -9.91 1.17 -22.18
CA ARG A 67 -9.68 0.73 -23.57
C ARG A 67 -8.81 1.72 -24.35
N LYS A 68 -9.04 3.03 -24.18
CA LYS A 68 -8.20 4.07 -24.81
C LYS A 68 -6.75 3.97 -24.34
N ILE A 69 -6.55 3.80 -23.03
CA ILE A 69 -5.20 3.70 -22.44
C ILE A 69 -4.47 2.45 -22.96
N PHE A 70 -5.14 1.31 -22.97
CA PHE A 70 -4.53 0.06 -23.46
C PHE A 70 -4.29 0.07 -24.99
N ALA A 71 -5.05 0.87 -25.75
CA ALA A 71 -4.85 1.03 -27.18
C ALA A 71 -3.62 1.89 -27.55
N GLU A 72 -3.15 2.74 -26.62
CA GLU A 72 -2.01 3.62 -26.89
C GLU A 72 -0.66 2.93 -26.73
N ASP A 73 -0.56 1.91 -25.86
CA ASP A 73 0.69 1.26 -25.54
C ASP A 73 0.51 -0.25 -25.30
N GLU A 74 1.53 -1.01 -25.63
CA GLU A 74 1.63 -2.40 -25.21
C GLU A 74 1.99 -2.45 -23.70
N ILE A 75 1.03 -2.86 -22.89
CA ILE A 75 1.20 -2.99 -21.44
C ILE A 75 1.75 -4.37 -21.09
N PHE A 76 2.96 -4.41 -20.55
CA PHE A 76 3.60 -5.65 -20.10
C PHE A 76 2.95 -6.21 -18.83
N ALA A 77 2.64 -5.35 -17.87
CA ALA A 77 1.99 -5.72 -16.62
C ALA A 77 1.19 -4.56 -16.03
N VAL A 78 0.19 -4.89 -15.24
CA VAL A 78 -0.59 -3.93 -14.44
C VAL A 78 -0.25 -4.09 -12.98
N ILE A 79 -0.01 -2.97 -12.27
CA ILE A 79 0.04 -2.92 -10.82
C ILE A 79 -1.19 -2.13 -10.34
N HIS A 80 -2.07 -2.81 -9.61
CA HIS A 80 -3.37 -2.27 -9.22
C HIS A 80 -3.38 -1.81 -7.77
N PHE A 81 -3.19 -0.50 -7.55
CA PHE A 81 -3.33 0.16 -6.25
C PHE A 81 -4.68 0.86 -6.07
N ALA A 82 -5.33 1.27 -7.17
CA ALA A 82 -6.56 2.03 -7.10
C ALA A 82 -7.62 1.34 -6.25
N GLY A 83 -8.18 2.06 -5.30
CA GLY A 83 -9.20 1.56 -4.40
C GLY A 83 -9.30 2.37 -3.11
N LEU A 84 -10.47 2.36 -2.50
CA LEU A 84 -10.73 2.97 -1.21
C LEU A 84 -10.07 2.11 -0.12
N LYS A 85 -9.35 2.74 0.84
CA LYS A 85 -8.47 2.04 1.80
C LYS A 85 -8.75 2.30 3.28
N ALA A 86 -9.64 3.22 3.62
CA ALA A 86 -9.86 3.62 5.01
C ALA A 86 -10.76 2.63 5.75
N VAL A 87 -10.18 1.83 6.66
CA VAL A 87 -10.89 0.79 7.43
C VAL A 87 -12.10 1.35 8.16
N GLY A 88 -11.95 2.44 8.91
CA GLY A 88 -13.04 3.04 9.69
C GLY A 88 -14.17 3.58 8.81
N GLU A 89 -13.85 4.22 7.69
CA GLU A 89 -14.83 4.70 6.72
C GLU A 89 -15.59 3.54 6.07
N SER A 90 -14.91 2.42 5.78
CA SER A 90 -15.54 1.25 5.16
C SER A 90 -16.70 0.67 6.00
N VAL A 91 -16.63 0.80 7.33
CA VAL A 91 -17.71 0.38 8.23
C VAL A 91 -18.91 1.31 8.15
N GLN A 92 -18.68 2.60 7.90
CA GLN A 92 -19.74 3.61 7.81
C GLN A 92 -20.46 3.61 6.46
N ILE A 93 -19.72 3.39 5.37
CA ILE A 93 -20.25 3.42 3.99
C ILE A 93 -19.83 2.17 3.19
N PRO A 94 -20.19 0.96 3.65
CA PRO A 94 -19.67 -0.29 3.09
C PRO A 94 -19.99 -0.49 1.61
N LEU A 95 -21.18 -0.11 1.15
CA LEU A 95 -21.58 -0.30 -0.25
C LEU A 95 -20.65 0.44 -1.21
N ARG A 96 -20.22 1.67 -0.87
CA ARG A 96 -19.27 2.43 -1.68
C ARG A 96 -17.93 1.70 -1.81
N TYR A 97 -17.47 1.02 -0.73
CA TYR A 97 -16.23 0.24 -0.76
C TYR A 97 -16.35 -1.00 -1.65
N TYR A 98 -17.47 -1.74 -1.53
CA TYR A 98 -17.71 -2.89 -2.40
C TYR A 98 -17.83 -2.46 -3.86
N GLU A 99 -18.65 -1.46 -4.15
CA GLU A 99 -18.86 -0.95 -5.50
C GLU A 99 -17.53 -0.49 -6.12
N ASN A 100 -16.83 0.44 -5.49
CA ASN A 100 -15.59 1.00 -6.03
C ASN A 100 -14.49 -0.07 -6.21
N ASN A 101 -14.19 -0.82 -5.16
CA ASN A 101 -13.04 -1.71 -5.17
C ASN A 101 -13.24 -2.96 -6.05
N LEU A 102 -14.45 -3.48 -6.12
CA LEU A 102 -14.74 -4.64 -6.97
C LEU A 102 -14.90 -4.24 -8.43
N ILE A 103 -15.65 -3.17 -8.73
CA ILE A 103 -15.88 -2.72 -10.11
C ILE A 103 -14.55 -2.32 -10.75
N SER A 104 -13.70 -1.54 -10.06
CA SER A 104 -12.39 -1.15 -10.60
C SER A 104 -11.55 -2.36 -11.03
N THR A 105 -11.50 -3.40 -10.20
CA THR A 105 -10.78 -4.64 -10.56
C THR A 105 -11.45 -5.39 -11.71
N LEU A 106 -12.77 -5.53 -11.68
CA LEU A 106 -13.51 -6.25 -12.74
C LEU A 106 -13.39 -5.56 -14.09
N SER A 107 -13.55 -4.23 -14.14
CA SER A 107 -13.37 -3.43 -15.36
C SER A 107 -11.96 -3.59 -15.92
N LEU A 108 -10.95 -3.54 -15.05
CA LEU A 108 -9.56 -3.70 -15.46
C LEU A 108 -9.29 -5.10 -16.02
N LEU A 109 -9.78 -6.17 -15.39
CA LEU A 109 -9.62 -7.54 -15.88
C LEU A 109 -10.31 -7.78 -17.23
N LYS A 110 -11.52 -7.21 -17.46
CA LYS A 110 -12.22 -7.30 -18.74
C LYS A 110 -11.42 -6.64 -19.83
N VAL A 111 -10.95 -5.40 -19.62
CA VAL A 111 -10.17 -4.69 -20.64
C VAL A 111 -8.83 -5.39 -20.89
N MET A 112 -8.13 -5.85 -19.85
CA MET A 112 -6.92 -6.66 -20.01
C MET A 112 -7.15 -7.88 -20.89
N ALA A 113 -8.27 -8.58 -20.72
CA ALA A 113 -8.61 -9.74 -21.55
C ALA A 113 -8.79 -9.36 -23.03
N GLU A 114 -9.44 -8.23 -23.34
CA GLU A 114 -9.59 -7.71 -24.69
C GLU A 114 -8.24 -7.45 -25.37
N PHE A 115 -7.26 -6.95 -24.61
CA PHE A 115 -5.91 -6.63 -25.08
C PHE A 115 -4.88 -7.73 -24.83
N LYS A 116 -5.30 -8.94 -24.42
CA LYS A 116 -4.43 -10.08 -24.09
C LYS A 116 -3.38 -9.80 -23.02
N GLY A 117 -3.70 -8.93 -22.09
CA GLY A 117 -2.86 -8.61 -20.93
C GLY A 117 -2.96 -9.71 -19.87
N ASN A 118 -1.84 -10.34 -19.53
CA ASN A 118 -1.84 -11.53 -18.66
C ASN A 118 -1.17 -11.30 -17.30
N ASN A 119 -0.37 -10.26 -17.14
CA ASN A 119 0.45 -10.03 -15.94
C ASN A 119 -0.20 -8.99 -15.03
N PHE A 120 -0.55 -9.40 -13.81
CA PHE A 120 -1.30 -8.57 -12.87
C PHE A 120 -0.73 -8.63 -11.47
N VAL A 121 -0.34 -7.50 -10.89
CA VAL A 121 0.07 -7.38 -9.49
C VAL A 121 -1.02 -6.68 -8.71
N PHE A 122 -1.53 -7.34 -7.68
CA PHE A 122 -2.61 -6.83 -6.84
C PHE A 122 -2.13 -6.37 -5.47
N SER A 123 -2.47 -5.13 -5.14
CA SER A 123 -2.33 -4.54 -3.82
C SER A 123 -3.36 -5.14 -2.85
N SER A 124 -3.02 -6.27 -2.21
CA SER A 124 -3.81 -6.84 -1.13
C SER A 124 -3.35 -6.28 0.24
N SER A 125 -3.85 -6.82 1.31
CA SER A 125 -3.62 -6.30 2.67
C SER A 125 -3.60 -7.43 3.70
N ALA A 126 -2.82 -7.26 4.77
CA ALA A 126 -2.85 -8.15 5.93
C ALA A 126 -4.24 -8.22 6.61
N THR A 127 -5.13 -7.28 6.33
CA THR A 127 -6.53 -7.33 6.82
C THR A 127 -7.31 -8.55 6.35
N VAL A 128 -6.85 -9.25 5.29
CA VAL A 128 -7.46 -10.52 4.83
C VAL A 128 -7.23 -11.69 5.79
N TYR A 129 -6.31 -11.56 6.75
CA TYR A 129 -6.09 -12.58 7.79
C TYR A 129 -7.03 -12.45 8.98
N GLY A 130 -7.74 -11.30 9.09
CA GLY A 130 -8.66 -11.03 10.18
C GLY A 130 -8.00 -11.11 11.55
N ASN A 131 -8.47 -12.04 12.40
CA ASN A 131 -7.85 -12.33 13.70
C ASN A 131 -7.03 -13.62 13.58
N PRO A 132 -5.73 -13.55 13.32
CA PRO A 132 -4.89 -14.72 13.11
C PRO A 132 -4.73 -15.52 14.41
N ALA A 133 -4.60 -16.85 14.30
CA ALA A 133 -4.43 -17.73 15.45
C ALA A 133 -3.07 -17.59 16.12
N SER A 134 -2.07 -17.12 15.40
CA SER A 134 -0.70 -16.88 15.88
C SER A 134 0.03 -15.87 15.00
N VAL A 135 1.19 -15.43 15.47
CA VAL A 135 2.16 -14.61 14.74
C VAL A 135 3.54 -15.26 14.84
N PRO A 136 4.46 -15.08 13.87
CA PRO A 136 4.29 -14.33 12.61
C PRO A 136 3.30 -15.00 11.64
N ILE A 137 2.64 -14.19 10.80
CA ILE A 137 1.57 -14.63 9.89
C ILE A 137 2.16 -15.10 8.56
N ARG A 138 1.83 -16.33 8.14
CA ARG A 138 2.23 -16.88 6.85
C ARG A 138 1.11 -16.81 5.82
N GLU A 139 1.46 -16.91 4.53
CA GLU A 139 0.50 -16.81 3.41
C GLU A 139 -0.52 -17.94 3.38
N ASP A 140 -0.21 -19.09 3.99
CA ASP A 140 -1.10 -20.27 4.09
C ASP A 140 -2.10 -20.22 5.26
N PHE A 141 -2.06 -19.16 6.08
CA PHE A 141 -3.00 -19.01 7.19
C PHE A 141 -4.43 -18.86 6.69
N PRO A 142 -5.43 -19.33 7.47
CA PRO A 142 -6.84 -19.13 7.17
C PRO A 142 -7.17 -17.66 6.98
N LEU A 143 -8.01 -17.39 5.96
CA LEU A 143 -8.42 -16.03 5.63
C LEU A 143 -9.79 -15.72 6.24
N SER A 144 -9.87 -14.57 6.88
CA SER A 144 -11.10 -13.99 7.41
C SER A 144 -11.00 -12.46 7.40
N THR A 145 -12.10 -11.78 7.67
CA THR A 145 -12.06 -10.31 7.66
C THR A 145 -12.90 -9.74 8.79
N THR A 146 -12.49 -8.60 9.34
CA THR A 146 -13.18 -7.91 10.44
C THR A 146 -13.87 -6.61 9.99
N ASN A 147 -13.71 -6.23 8.72
CA ASN A 147 -14.25 -4.97 8.19
C ASN A 147 -14.48 -5.05 6.67
N PRO A 148 -15.36 -4.19 6.10
CA PRO A 148 -15.69 -4.21 4.67
C PRO A 148 -14.48 -3.97 3.75
N TYR A 149 -13.54 -3.10 4.11
CA TYR A 149 -12.32 -2.90 3.31
C TYR A 149 -11.54 -4.23 3.16
N GLY A 150 -11.25 -4.90 4.28
CA GLY A 150 -10.58 -6.21 4.24
C GLY A 150 -11.37 -7.22 3.42
N THR A 151 -12.71 -7.20 3.52
CA THR A 151 -13.59 -8.08 2.74
C THR A 151 -13.47 -7.81 1.25
N THR A 152 -13.40 -6.54 0.80
CA THR A 152 -13.18 -6.24 -0.63
C THR A 152 -11.85 -6.81 -1.13
N LYS A 153 -10.77 -6.69 -0.33
CA LYS A 153 -9.47 -7.26 -0.70
C LYS A 153 -9.52 -8.79 -0.80
N LEU A 154 -10.14 -9.46 0.16
CA LEU A 154 -10.32 -10.92 0.14
C LEU A 154 -11.18 -11.40 -1.05
N MET A 155 -12.27 -10.68 -1.37
CA MET A 155 -13.09 -10.97 -2.54
C MET A 155 -12.31 -10.85 -3.85
N ILE A 156 -11.49 -9.80 -3.98
CA ILE A 156 -10.64 -9.61 -5.16
C ILE A 156 -9.60 -10.74 -5.27
N GLU A 157 -8.95 -11.14 -4.16
CA GLU A 157 -8.05 -12.29 -4.18
C GLU A 157 -8.76 -13.56 -4.69
N ARG A 158 -10.01 -13.76 -4.32
CA ARG A 158 -10.81 -14.90 -4.80
C ARG A 158 -11.11 -14.78 -6.28
N ILE A 159 -11.56 -13.61 -6.74
CA ILE A 159 -11.83 -13.34 -8.16
C ILE A 159 -10.59 -13.61 -9.00
N LEU A 160 -9.41 -13.12 -8.58
CA LEU A 160 -8.16 -13.32 -9.29
C LEU A 160 -7.77 -14.81 -9.40
N LYS A 161 -7.98 -15.59 -8.33
CA LYS A 161 -7.73 -17.04 -8.33
C LYS A 161 -8.68 -17.80 -9.25
N ASP A 162 -9.97 -17.47 -9.18
CA ASP A 162 -11.00 -18.12 -10.00
C ASP A 162 -10.79 -17.75 -11.49
N TYR A 163 -10.41 -16.49 -11.78
CA TYR A 163 -10.09 -16.05 -13.14
C TYR A 163 -8.83 -16.73 -13.70
N ALA A 164 -7.77 -16.86 -12.90
CA ALA A 164 -6.55 -17.58 -13.30
C ALA A 164 -6.81 -19.08 -13.52
N HIS A 165 -7.71 -19.69 -12.74
CA HIS A 165 -8.09 -21.08 -12.95
C HIS A 165 -8.77 -21.27 -14.32
N ALA A 166 -9.62 -20.33 -14.74
CA ALA A 166 -10.31 -20.37 -16.03
C ALA A 166 -9.42 -19.93 -17.20
N ASN A 167 -8.35 -19.18 -16.94
CA ASN A 167 -7.44 -18.60 -17.92
C ASN A 167 -5.98 -18.90 -17.53
N PRO A 168 -5.42 -20.05 -17.91
CA PRO A 168 -4.08 -20.50 -17.46
C PRO A 168 -2.91 -19.58 -17.81
N ASP A 169 -3.07 -18.70 -18.81
CA ASP A 169 -2.07 -17.70 -19.18
C ASP A 169 -2.10 -16.45 -18.28
N PHE A 170 -3.15 -16.28 -17.49
CA PHE A 170 -3.26 -15.15 -16.58
C PHE A 170 -2.46 -15.38 -15.29
N ASN A 171 -1.56 -14.45 -14.98
CA ASN A 171 -0.57 -14.55 -13.92
C ASN A 171 -0.83 -13.47 -12.84
N PRO A 172 -1.69 -13.70 -11.85
CA PRO A 172 -1.87 -12.76 -10.76
C PRO A 172 -0.83 -12.96 -9.65
N ILE A 173 -0.16 -11.88 -9.27
CA ILE A 173 0.67 -11.81 -8.08
C ILE A 173 -0.05 -10.96 -7.03
N ILE A 174 -0.34 -11.57 -5.90
CA ILE A 174 -1.08 -10.96 -4.79
C ILE A 174 -0.08 -10.59 -3.70
N LEU A 175 0.06 -9.30 -3.42
CA LEU A 175 0.97 -8.79 -2.40
C LEU A 175 0.17 -8.32 -1.19
N ARG A 176 0.30 -9.00 -0.05
CA ARG A 176 -0.38 -8.69 1.21
C ARG A 176 0.51 -7.79 2.05
N TYR A 177 0.19 -6.50 2.08
CA TYR A 177 0.96 -5.52 2.85
C TYR A 177 0.57 -5.52 4.31
N PHE A 178 1.56 -5.23 5.15
CA PHE A 178 1.34 -4.85 6.53
C PHE A 178 1.18 -3.32 6.62
N ASN A 179 1.84 -2.62 7.50
CA ASN A 179 1.60 -1.19 7.70
C ASN A 179 2.66 -0.32 7.00
N PRO A 180 2.41 0.18 5.77
CA PRO A 180 3.37 1.06 5.10
C PRO A 180 3.49 2.39 5.82
N VAL A 181 4.74 2.82 6.03
CA VAL A 181 5.11 4.08 6.69
C VAL A 181 6.37 4.65 6.03
N GLY A 182 6.80 5.83 6.45
CA GLY A 182 7.96 6.48 5.85
C GLY A 182 7.58 7.40 4.70
N ALA A 183 8.59 7.88 4.02
CA ALA A 183 8.49 8.74 2.84
C ALA A 183 9.75 8.56 2.00
N HIS A 184 9.77 9.13 0.80
CA HIS A 184 11.01 9.19 0.01
C HIS A 184 12.06 10.03 0.74
N GLU A 185 13.31 9.60 0.71
CA GLU A 185 14.44 10.28 1.40
C GLU A 185 14.65 11.74 0.98
N SER A 186 14.20 12.13 -0.21
CA SER A 186 14.21 13.52 -0.65
C SER A 186 13.28 14.44 0.17
N GLY A 187 12.30 13.90 0.86
CA GLY A 187 11.25 14.65 1.54
C GLY A 187 10.24 15.32 0.60
N THR A 188 10.23 14.99 -0.70
CA THR A 188 9.30 15.58 -1.67
C THR A 188 8.12 14.73 -2.02
N ILE A 189 8.14 13.42 -1.70
CA ILE A 189 7.02 12.49 -1.82
C ILE A 189 6.82 11.74 -0.50
N GLY A 190 5.57 11.67 -0.04
CA GLY A 190 5.17 11.01 1.19
C GLY A 190 3.66 10.81 1.28
N GLU A 191 3.16 10.40 2.45
CA GLU A 191 1.72 10.22 2.68
C GLU A 191 1.06 11.58 2.96
N ASP A 192 0.10 11.98 2.12
CA ASP A 192 -0.70 13.22 2.26
C ASP A 192 -2.17 12.87 2.46
N PRO A 193 -2.60 12.54 3.67
CA PRO A 193 -3.99 12.18 3.95
C PRO A 193 -4.91 13.40 3.88
N ASN A 194 -6.06 13.24 3.23
CA ASN A 194 -7.11 14.25 3.25
C ASN A 194 -7.67 14.41 4.68
N GLY A 195 -7.55 15.60 5.25
CA GLY A 195 -8.03 15.93 6.60
C GLY A 195 -7.16 15.35 7.73
N ILE A 196 -7.80 14.94 8.83
CA ILE A 196 -7.10 14.39 10.00
C ILE A 196 -6.66 12.95 9.68
N PRO A 197 -5.35 12.62 9.83
CA PRO A 197 -4.87 11.29 9.54
C PRO A 197 -5.53 10.19 10.37
N ASN A 198 -5.88 9.08 9.72
CA ASN A 198 -6.36 7.88 10.40
C ASN A 198 -5.22 6.90 10.77
N ASN A 199 -4.08 6.99 10.06
CA ASN A 199 -2.90 6.16 10.31
C ASN A 199 -2.02 6.76 11.39
N LEU A 200 -1.34 5.89 12.16
CA LEU A 200 -0.52 6.27 13.31
C LEU A 200 0.60 7.25 12.93
N VAL A 201 1.42 6.91 11.92
CA VAL A 201 2.63 7.67 11.60
C VAL A 201 2.34 9.07 11.08
N PRO A 202 1.46 9.32 10.09
CA PRO A 202 1.12 10.69 9.70
C PRO A 202 0.45 11.48 10.83
N TYR A 203 -0.27 10.83 11.75
CA TYR A 203 -0.80 11.51 12.94
C TYR A 203 0.32 11.95 13.90
N ILE A 204 1.26 11.03 14.22
CA ILE A 204 2.42 11.33 15.08
C ILE A 204 3.26 12.46 14.48
N THR A 205 3.53 12.46 13.19
CA THR A 205 4.34 13.52 12.57
C THR A 205 3.67 14.89 12.68
N GLN A 206 2.34 14.95 12.52
CA GLN A 206 1.59 16.20 12.74
C GLN A 206 1.59 16.66 14.20
N VAL A 207 1.58 15.73 15.16
CA VAL A 207 1.77 16.09 16.60
C VAL A 207 3.20 16.57 16.83
N ALA A 208 4.19 15.90 16.29
CA ALA A 208 5.61 16.22 16.43
C ALA A 208 5.97 17.63 15.94
N VAL A 209 5.31 18.10 14.86
CA VAL A 209 5.50 19.46 14.34
C VAL A 209 4.52 20.49 14.93
N GLY A 210 3.67 20.09 15.88
CA GLY A 210 2.72 20.99 16.57
C GLY A 210 1.44 21.32 15.79
N LYS A 211 1.17 20.63 14.65
CA LYS A 211 -0.06 20.81 13.88
C LYS A 211 -1.27 20.20 14.60
N LEU A 212 -1.07 19.07 15.29
CA LEU A 212 -2.05 18.43 16.17
C LEU A 212 -1.57 18.47 17.61
N ARG A 213 -2.52 18.55 18.55
CA ARG A 213 -2.23 18.75 19.97
C ARG A 213 -1.68 17.49 20.66
N CYS A 214 -2.25 16.32 20.37
CA CYS A 214 -2.04 15.12 21.17
C CYS A 214 -2.40 13.88 20.35
N LEU A 215 -1.63 12.79 20.49
CA LEU A 215 -1.92 11.49 19.89
C LEU A 215 -2.92 10.72 20.74
N GLY A 216 -3.92 10.08 20.13
CA GLY A 216 -4.75 9.07 20.78
C GLY A 216 -4.13 7.67 20.63
N VAL A 217 -3.81 7.01 21.75
CA VAL A 217 -3.38 5.61 21.80
C VAL A 217 -4.59 4.75 22.17
N PHE A 218 -5.02 3.88 21.26
CA PHE A 218 -6.26 3.12 21.41
C PHE A 218 -6.04 1.76 22.07
N GLY A 219 -6.33 1.68 23.38
CA GLY A 219 -6.13 0.52 24.24
C GLY A 219 -4.71 0.46 24.81
N ASP A 220 -4.63 0.10 26.10
CA ASP A 220 -3.42 -0.16 26.86
C ASP A 220 -3.51 -1.47 27.65
N ASP A 221 -4.50 -2.28 27.33
CA ASP A 221 -4.86 -3.51 28.01
C ASP A 221 -4.82 -4.77 27.11
N TYR A 222 -4.15 -4.67 25.92
CA TYR A 222 -3.89 -5.82 25.07
C TYR A 222 -2.86 -6.77 25.72
N PRO A 223 -2.93 -8.09 25.43
CA PRO A 223 -1.94 -9.05 25.94
C PRO A 223 -0.59 -8.94 25.17
N THR A 224 -0.02 -7.75 25.17
CA THR A 224 1.24 -7.36 24.52
C THR A 224 2.21 -6.81 25.55
N LYS A 225 3.48 -6.58 25.19
CA LYS A 225 4.53 -6.19 26.15
C LYS A 225 4.25 -4.89 26.94
N ASP A 226 3.52 -3.96 26.33
CA ASP A 226 3.20 -2.65 26.92
C ASP A 226 1.70 -2.34 26.91
N GLY A 227 0.88 -3.34 26.59
CA GLY A 227 -0.56 -3.22 26.55
C GLY A 227 -1.12 -2.57 25.28
N THR A 228 -0.26 -2.05 24.39
CA THR A 228 -0.72 -1.43 23.15
C THR A 228 -0.63 -2.38 21.95
N GLY A 229 -1.37 -2.11 20.88
CA GLY A 229 -1.41 -2.97 19.71
C GLY A 229 -0.06 -3.05 18.99
N VAL A 230 0.32 -4.25 18.51
CA VAL A 230 1.58 -4.52 17.81
C VAL A 230 1.32 -4.69 16.32
N ARG A 231 2.11 -4.01 15.49
CA ARG A 231 2.00 -4.07 14.03
C ARG A 231 3.39 -4.20 13.39
N ASP A 232 3.41 -4.78 12.18
CA ASP A 232 4.57 -4.77 11.30
C ASP A 232 4.55 -3.49 10.48
N TYR A 233 5.48 -2.59 10.76
CA TYR A 233 5.64 -1.36 9.99
C TYR A 233 6.73 -1.56 8.95
N ILE A 234 6.39 -1.33 7.68
CA ILE A 234 7.31 -1.44 6.56
C ILE A 234 7.53 -0.08 5.91
N HIS A 235 8.79 0.24 5.59
CA HIS A 235 9.09 1.47 4.88
C HIS A 235 8.48 1.43 3.46
N VAL A 236 7.83 2.50 3.05
CA VAL A 236 7.13 2.57 1.75
C VAL A 236 8.06 2.33 0.55
N VAL A 237 9.33 2.71 0.65
CA VAL A 237 10.33 2.44 -0.39
C VAL A 237 10.65 0.95 -0.47
N ASP A 238 10.82 0.26 0.66
CA ASP A 238 10.99 -1.21 0.67
C ASP A 238 9.77 -1.91 0.08
N LEU A 239 8.58 -1.42 0.42
CA LEU A 239 7.34 -1.94 -0.16
C LEU A 239 7.30 -1.73 -1.69
N ALA A 240 7.71 -0.57 -2.19
CA ALA A 240 7.80 -0.28 -3.61
C ALA A 240 8.79 -1.23 -4.32
N GLU A 241 9.97 -1.45 -3.74
CA GLU A 241 10.95 -2.43 -4.23
C GLU A 241 10.40 -3.86 -4.23
N GLY A 242 9.53 -4.21 -3.29
CA GLY A 242 8.82 -5.50 -3.27
C GLY A 242 7.92 -5.71 -4.49
N HIS A 243 7.26 -4.64 -4.96
CA HIS A 243 6.47 -4.69 -6.21
C HIS A 243 7.35 -4.90 -7.43
N VAL A 244 8.49 -4.19 -7.49
CA VAL A 244 9.44 -4.34 -8.58
C VAL A 244 10.04 -5.75 -8.59
N ALA A 245 10.39 -6.29 -7.43
CA ALA A 245 10.88 -7.66 -7.30
C ALA A 245 9.85 -8.70 -7.79
N ALA A 246 8.56 -8.47 -7.48
CA ALA A 246 7.49 -9.35 -7.92
C ALA A 246 7.35 -9.42 -9.45
N LEU A 247 7.62 -8.33 -10.18
CA LEU A 247 7.55 -8.31 -11.65
C LEU A 247 8.50 -9.31 -12.33
N LYS A 248 9.59 -9.70 -11.67
CA LYS A 248 10.53 -10.72 -12.20
C LYS A 248 9.88 -12.09 -12.36
N LYS A 249 8.80 -12.38 -11.63
CA LYS A 249 8.06 -13.64 -11.79
C LYS A 249 7.41 -13.76 -13.17
N PHE A 250 7.13 -12.66 -13.83
CA PHE A 250 6.59 -12.63 -15.19
C PHE A 250 7.63 -12.92 -16.29
N ASP A 251 8.88 -13.21 -15.92
CA ASP A 251 9.85 -13.79 -16.86
C ASP A 251 9.49 -15.27 -17.16
N ASP A 252 8.72 -15.92 -16.29
CA ASP A 252 7.98 -17.16 -16.58
C ASP A 252 6.55 -16.78 -17.06
N PRO A 253 6.21 -17.01 -18.33
CA PRO A 253 4.90 -16.64 -18.89
C PRO A 253 3.73 -17.45 -18.29
N HIS A 254 4.02 -18.50 -17.54
CA HIS A 254 3.03 -19.35 -16.86
C HIS A 254 3.29 -19.44 -15.35
N CYS A 255 3.73 -18.35 -14.73
CA CYS A 255 4.05 -18.36 -13.30
C CYS A 255 2.80 -18.62 -12.43
N GLY A 256 1.60 -18.39 -12.96
CA GLY A 256 0.33 -18.62 -12.30
C GLY A 256 0.12 -17.74 -11.07
N VAL A 257 -0.77 -18.19 -10.16
CA VAL A 257 -1.09 -17.44 -8.95
C VAL A 257 0.08 -17.47 -7.96
N LYS A 258 0.56 -16.29 -7.59
CA LYS A 258 1.58 -16.12 -6.53
C LYS A 258 1.02 -15.22 -5.43
N ILE A 259 1.38 -15.51 -4.17
CA ILE A 259 0.94 -14.73 -3.01
C ILE A 259 2.16 -14.53 -2.12
N TYR A 260 2.40 -13.27 -1.70
CA TYR A 260 3.51 -12.92 -0.82
C TYR A 260 3.09 -11.92 0.25
N ASN A 261 3.56 -12.14 1.46
CA ASN A 261 3.52 -11.14 2.51
C ASN A 261 4.67 -10.14 2.31
N LEU A 262 4.36 -8.86 2.36
CA LEU A 262 5.35 -7.78 2.34
C LEU A 262 5.30 -7.02 3.67
N GLY A 263 6.26 -7.30 4.52
CA GLY A 263 6.49 -6.71 5.83
C GLY A 263 7.97 -6.76 6.19
N THR A 264 8.30 -6.42 7.41
CA THR A 264 9.66 -6.54 7.97
C THR A 264 9.86 -7.84 8.74
N GLY A 265 8.75 -8.49 9.15
CA GLY A 265 8.78 -9.62 10.08
C GLY A 265 8.97 -9.20 11.55
N VAL A 266 8.97 -7.91 11.84
CA VAL A 266 9.16 -7.36 13.19
C VAL A 266 7.90 -6.64 13.64
N GLY A 267 7.39 -7.03 14.82
CA GLY A 267 6.27 -6.35 15.45
C GLY A 267 6.72 -5.21 16.35
N TYR A 268 6.23 -4.00 16.10
CA TYR A 268 6.40 -2.83 16.96
C TYR A 268 5.07 -2.43 17.58
N SER A 269 5.09 -2.14 18.88
CA SER A 269 3.91 -1.60 19.58
C SER A 269 3.68 -0.13 19.22
N VAL A 270 2.49 0.38 19.51
CA VAL A 270 2.21 1.82 19.33
C VAL A 270 3.19 2.67 20.14
N LEU A 271 3.51 2.26 21.37
CA LEU A 271 4.47 3.00 22.22
C LEU A 271 5.91 2.87 21.72
N ASP A 272 6.32 1.76 21.08
CA ASP A 272 7.62 1.69 20.39
C ASP A 272 7.75 2.77 19.32
N ILE A 273 6.69 2.95 18.51
CA ILE A 273 6.66 3.98 17.47
C ILE A 273 6.72 5.38 18.08
N VAL A 274 5.96 5.64 19.16
CA VAL A 274 6.01 6.91 19.87
C VAL A 274 7.43 7.21 20.36
N HIS A 275 8.08 6.25 21.03
CA HIS A 275 9.44 6.41 21.55
C HIS A 275 10.49 6.60 20.43
N ALA A 276 10.33 5.91 19.30
CA ALA A 276 11.20 6.10 18.15
C ALA A 276 11.07 7.51 17.57
N PHE A 277 9.85 8.04 17.47
CA PHE A 277 9.64 9.43 17.07
C PHE A 277 10.16 10.43 18.10
N GLU A 278 9.97 10.21 19.42
CA GLU A 278 10.56 11.05 20.46
C GLU A 278 12.08 11.16 20.33
N LYS A 279 12.75 10.03 20.07
CA LYS A 279 14.19 10.01 19.81
C LYS A 279 14.54 10.83 18.56
N CYS A 280 13.76 10.69 17.49
CA CYS A 280 14.00 11.36 16.20
C CYS A 280 13.79 12.89 16.30
N VAL A 281 12.76 13.36 17.05
CA VAL A 281 12.44 14.78 17.17
C VAL A 281 13.18 15.48 18.30
N GLY A 282 13.69 14.72 19.28
CA GLY A 282 14.42 15.24 20.46
C GLY A 282 13.54 15.78 21.58
N HIS A 283 12.24 15.52 21.56
CA HIS A 283 11.31 15.92 22.61
C HIS A 283 10.16 14.89 22.75
N LYS A 284 9.41 15.00 23.87
CA LYS A 284 8.26 14.12 24.13
C LYS A 284 7.10 14.39 23.18
N ILE A 285 6.47 13.32 22.71
CA ILE A 285 5.24 13.37 21.94
C ILE A 285 4.05 13.20 22.89
N PRO A 286 3.20 14.22 23.07
CA PRO A 286 2.06 14.11 23.97
C PRO A 286 1.05 13.09 23.41
N TYR A 287 0.64 12.15 24.27
CA TYR A 287 -0.41 11.18 23.95
C TYR A 287 -1.37 10.96 25.11
N GLU A 288 -2.55 10.46 24.82
CA GLU A 288 -3.56 10.04 25.78
C GLU A 288 -4.09 8.66 25.42
N ILE A 289 -4.34 7.84 26.44
CA ILE A 289 -4.94 6.52 26.25
C ILE A 289 -6.44 6.68 25.98
N LYS A 290 -6.93 5.99 24.98
CA LYS A 290 -8.34 5.93 24.58
C LYS A 290 -8.84 4.48 24.60
N PRO A 291 -10.15 4.26 24.72
CA PRO A 291 -10.72 2.91 24.58
C PRO A 291 -10.30 2.24 23.26
N ARG A 292 -10.20 0.91 23.27
CA ARG A 292 -9.91 0.12 22.05
C ARG A 292 -10.88 0.47 20.92
N ARG A 293 -10.37 0.50 19.69
CA ARG A 293 -11.23 0.60 18.51
C ARG A 293 -11.86 -0.77 18.21
N ALA A 294 -13.10 -0.75 17.75
CA ALA A 294 -13.78 -1.97 17.33
C ALA A 294 -13.02 -2.63 16.15
N GLY A 295 -12.76 -3.93 16.28
CA GLY A 295 -12.06 -4.70 15.24
C GLY A 295 -10.53 -4.65 15.28
N ASP A 296 -9.91 -3.90 16.22
CA ASP A 296 -8.47 -3.96 16.43
C ASP A 296 -8.06 -5.28 17.10
N ILE A 297 -6.97 -5.87 16.61
CA ILE A 297 -6.37 -7.10 17.12
C ILE A 297 -5.07 -6.82 17.87
N PRO A 298 -4.67 -7.68 18.84
CA PRO A 298 -3.47 -7.42 19.65
C PRO A 298 -2.20 -7.31 18.81
N GLU A 299 -1.94 -8.30 17.95
CA GLU A 299 -0.70 -8.42 17.19
C GLU A 299 -0.94 -8.79 15.73
N CYS A 300 -0.19 -8.15 14.83
CA CYS A 300 -0.24 -8.44 13.40
C CYS A 300 1.12 -8.12 12.77
N TYR A 301 1.95 -9.16 12.54
CA TYR A 301 3.23 -9.05 11.83
C TYR A 301 3.51 -10.28 10.96
N ALA A 302 4.30 -10.09 9.91
CA ALA A 302 4.50 -11.04 8.83
C ALA A 302 5.54 -12.11 9.14
N ASP A 303 5.38 -13.29 8.54
CA ASP A 303 6.48 -14.09 8.07
C ASP A 303 6.76 -13.72 6.61
N CYS A 304 7.96 -13.20 6.33
CA CYS A 304 8.38 -12.74 5.00
C CYS A 304 9.34 -13.73 4.32
N SER A 305 9.55 -14.93 4.86
CA SER A 305 10.50 -15.92 4.37
C SER A 305 10.24 -16.27 2.90
N LYS A 306 8.98 -16.44 2.52
CA LYS A 306 8.60 -16.75 1.14
C LYS A 306 8.96 -15.64 0.14
N ALA A 307 8.74 -14.38 0.51
CA ALA A 307 9.15 -13.26 -0.35
C ALA A 307 10.67 -13.22 -0.50
N TYR A 308 11.42 -13.48 0.56
CA TYR A 308 12.87 -13.57 0.49
C TYR A 308 13.34 -14.72 -0.41
N GLU A 309 12.82 -15.92 -0.22
CA GLU A 309 13.24 -17.13 -0.97
C GLU A 309 12.87 -17.06 -2.44
N GLU A 310 11.66 -16.59 -2.77
CA GLU A 310 11.14 -16.64 -4.12
C GLU A 310 11.36 -15.36 -4.95
N LEU A 311 11.45 -14.18 -4.31
CA LEU A 311 11.65 -12.90 -4.97
C LEU A 311 13.08 -12.36 -4.79
N GLY A 312 13.86 -12.90 -3.84
CA GLY A 312 15.13 -12.34 -3.40
C GLY A 312 14.96 -10.97 -2.74
N TRP A 313 13.79 -10.70 -2.18
CA TRP A 313 13.43 -9.41 -1.59
C TRP A 313 13.29 -9.51 -0.07
N LYS A 314 13.76 -8.50 0.61
CA LYS A 314 13.52 -8.24 2.05
C LYS A 314 13.46 -6.74 2.30
N ALA A 315 12.74 -6.34 3.33
CA ALA A 315 12.79 -4.96 3.82
C ALA A 315 14.16 -4.66 4.45
N GLU A 316 14.75 -3.52 4.11
CA GLU A 316 16.11 -3.12 4.53
C GLU A 316 16.11 -1.88 5.42
N LYS A 317 15.11 -1.00 5.27
CA LYS A 317 14.97 0.23 6.05
C LYS A 317 14.59 -0.06 7.50
N THR A 318 15.25 0.64 8.41
CA THR A 318 15.04 0.52 9.85
C THR A 318 13.86 1.36 10.35
N LEU A 319 13.46 1.15 11.60
CA LEU A 319 12.47 2.02 12.25
C LEU A 319 12.96 3.48 12.36
N ASP A 320 14.26 3.68 12.60
CA ASP A 320 14.86 5.03 12.64
C ASP A 320 14.74 5.72 11.25
N ASP A 321 14.94 4.99 10.14
CA ASP A 321 14.74 5.49 8.77
C ASP A 321 13.27 5.86 8.53
N MET A 322 12.34 5.00 8.93
CA MET A 322 10.90 5.24 8.82
C MET A 322 10.48 6.54 9.52
N CYS A 323 10.99 6.75 10.73
CA CYS A 323 10.71 7.96 11.51
C CYS A 323 11.34 9.21 10.88
N ALA A 324 12.62 9.12 10.47
CA ALA A 324 13.36 10.24 9.92
C ALA A 324 12.76 10.72 8.59
N ASP A 325 12.44 9.79 7.70
CA ASP A 325 11.89 10.12 6.38
C ASP A 325 10.44 10.64 6.47
N SER A 326 9.60 10.05 7.35
CA SER A 326 8.25 10.58 7.62
C SER A 326 8.30 12.01 8.18
N LEU A 327 9.22 12.28 9.11
CA LEU A 327 9.35 13.58 9.73
C LEU A 327 9.92 14.63 8.75
N ARG A 328 10.87 14.22 7.89
CA ARG A 328 11.40 15.08 6.83
C ARG A 328 10.29 15.50 5.86
N TRP A 329 9.49 14.54 5.39
CA TRP A 329 8.32 14.81 4.57
C TRP A 329 7.39 15.83 5.24
N GLN A 330 6.98 15.59 6.47
CA GLN A 330 6.05 16.46 7.20
C GLN A 330 6.60 17.89 7.41
N ARG A 331 7.91 18.04 7.66
CA ARG A 331 8.56 19.34 7.83
C ARG A 331 8.68 20.12 6.52
N MET A 332 8.97 19.43 5.42
CA MET A 332 9.10 20.06 4.10
C MET A 332 7.75 20.36 3.46
N ASN A 333 6.70 19.64 3.85
CA ASN A 333 5.35 19.78 3.32
C ASN A 333 4.33 19.89 4.47
N PRO A 334 4.32 21.00 5.22
CA PRO A 334 3.49 21.13 6.42
C PRO A 334 1.98 21.06 6.13
N ASN A 335 1.57 21.40 4.91
CA ASN A 335 0.19 21.35 4.44
C ASN A 335 -0.06 20.23 3.42
N GLY A 336 0.89 19.31 3.26
CA GLY A 336 0.84 18.26 2.24
C GLY A 336 1.40 18.72 0.90
N PHE A 337 0.91 18.11 -0.19
CA PHE A 337 1.25 18.56 -1.54
C PHE A 337 0.55 19.90 -1.83
N GLU A 338 1.30 20.98 -1.83
CA GLU A 338 0.88 22.31 -2.29
C GLU A 338 1.55 22.64 -3.62
N ASP A 339 0.83 23.40 -4.47
CA ASP A 339 1.31 23.91 -5.74
C ASP A 339 2.36 25.02 -5.57
#